data_58eb7610ebb53a862d26a1f90444850c
#
_entry.id   58eb7610ebb53a862d26a1f90444850c
#
_cell.length_a   1.000
_cell.length_b   1.000
_cell.length_c   1.000
_cell.angle_alpha   90.00
_cell.angle_beta   90.00
_cell.angle_gamma   90.00
#
_symmetry.space_group_name_H-M   'P 1'
#
loop_
_entity.id
_entity.type
_entity.pdbx_description
1 polymer ?
#
loop_
_entity_poly.entity_id
_entity_poly.type
_entity_poly.pdbx_seq_one_letter_code
_entity_poly.pdbx_strand_id
1 'polypeptide(L)'
;MLMRRITIIVILMLGLLQSCCAGVRKYGVEVVKEYPHDSGAYTQGLFFQDGQLYESTGQYGSSSFRKIDLATGKALEKVDFNRKYFVEGSVILGDELFILTWESRVAFIYDAATLSYKSSYSYPREGWGLTTDGKQLIAS
;
A
#
# COMPACT_ATOMS: atom_id res chain seq x y z
N MET A 1 -28.04 -47.28 -22.58
CA MET A 1 -28.20 -46.39 -21.41
C MET A 1 -26.87 -45.84 -20.87
N LEU A 2 -25.82 -46.66 -20.81
CA LEU A 2 -24.47 -46.26 -20.31
C LEU A 2 -23.80 -45.21 -21.21
N MET A 3 -23.77 -45.39 -22.53
CA MET A 3 -23.18 -44.45 -23.48
C MET A 3 -23.78 -43.03 -23.39
N ARG A 4 -25.09 -42.91 -23.22
CA ARG A 4 -25.77 -41.60 -23.09
C ARG A 4 -25.40 -40.87 -21.81
N ARG A 5 -25.10 -41.59 -20.71
CA ARG A 5 -24.62 -41.02 -19.44
C ARG A 5 -23.17 -40.56 -19.55
N ILE A 6 -22.32 -41.32 -20.24
CA ILE A 6 -20.92 -40.95 -20.48
C ILE A 6 -20.83 -39.68 -21.35
N THR A 7 -21.65 -39.59 -22.41
CA THR A 7 -21.68 -38.37 -23.26
C THR A 7 -22.10 -37.13 -22.49
N ILE A 8 -23.08 -37.21 -21.60
CA ILE A 8 -23.54 -36.10 -20.77
C ILE A 8 -22.43 -35.67 -19.79
N ILE A 9 -21.72 -36.60 -19.18
CA ILE A 9 -20.61 -36.29 -18.25
C ILE A 9 -19.44 -35.59 -18.98
N VAL A 10 -19.10 -36.07 -20.18
CA VAL A 10 -18.04 -35.44 -20.99
C VAL A 10 -18.41 -34.01 -21.42
N ILE A 11 -19.68 -33.79 -21.82
CA ILE A 11 -20.15 -32.44 -22.18
C ILE A 11 -20.13 -31.50 -20.95
N LEU A 12 -20.53 -31.99 -19.78
CA LEU A 12 -20.46 -31.20 -18.51
C LEU A 12 -19.03 -30.89 -18.11
N MET A 13 -18.09 -31.82 -18.26
CA MET A 13 -16.67 -31.58 -17.98
C MET A 13 -16.04 -30.60 -18.99
N LEU A 14 -16.36 -30.68 -20.27
CA LEU A 14 -15.91 -29.71 -21.27
C LEU A 14 -16.47 -28.30 -21.00
N GLY A 15 -17.71 -28.18 -20.51
CA GLY A 15 -18.29 -26.88 -20.12
C GLY A 15 -17.62 -26.25 -18.92
N LEU A 16 -17.14 -27.04 -17.96
CA LEU A 16 -16.41 -26.54 -16.78
C LEU A 16 -14.97 -26.04 -17.10
N LEU A 17 -14.36 -26.55 -18.17
CA LEU A 17 -13.01 -26.13 -18.60
C LEU A 17 -13.00 -24.77 -19.30
N GLN A 18 -14.11 -24.24 -19.76
CA GLN A 18 -14.19 -22.93 -20.41
C GLN A 18 -14.28 -21.74 -19.44
N SER A 19 -14.51 -21.97 -18.14
CA SER A 19 -14.70 -20.89 -17.15
C SER A 19 -13.40 -20.25 -16.64
N CYS A 20 -12.22 -20.73 -17.00
CA CYS A 20 -10.95 -20.28 -16.45
C CYS A 20 -10.16 -19.26 -17.29
N CYS A 21 -10.68 -18.82 -18.43
CA CYS A 21 -10.00 -17.83 -19.28
C CYS A 21 -10.70 -16.46 -19.30
N ALA A 22 -11.00 -15.90 -18.12
CA ALA A 22 -11.24 -14.48 -18.06
C ALA A 22 -9.88 -13.79 -18.31
N GLY A 23 -9.63 -13.34 -19.55
CA GLY A 23 -8.40 -12.65 -19.88
C GLY A 23 -8.17 -11.47 -18.97
N VAL A 24 -6.93 -11.25 -18.55
CA VAL A 24 -6.54 -10.09 -17.74
C VAL A 24 -6.94 -8.81 -18.50
N ARG A 25 -7.72 -7.95 -17.86
CA ARG A 25 -8.10 -6.66 -18.45
C ARG A 25 -6.84 -5.80 -18.60
N LYS A 26 -6.62 -5.27 -19.81
CA LYS A 26 -5.56 -4.31 -20.08
C LYS A 26 -6.16 -2.91 -20.08
N TYR A 27 -5.50 -2.00 -19.36
CA TYR A 27 -5.90 -0.60 -19.29
C TYR A 27 -4.79 0.27 -19.83
N GLY A 28 -5.14 1.37 -20.50
CA GLY A 28 -4.22 2.46 -20.81
C GLY A 28 -4.13 3.44 -19.65
N VAL A 29 -3.07 4.24 -19.64
CA VAL A 29 -2.88 5.33 -18.69
C VAL A 29 -2.89 6.64 -19.47
N GLU A 30 -3.66 7.61 -18.95
CA GLU A 30 -3.68 8.99 -19.43
C GLU A 30 -3.26 9.90 -18.29
N VAL A 31 -2.24 10.75 -18.50
CA VAL A 31 -1.80 11.73 -17.51
C VAL A 31 -2.77 12.92 -17.54
N VAL A 32 -3.60 13.04 -16.54
CA VAL A 32 -4.58 14.13 -16.42
C VAL A 32 -3.95 15.40 -15.87
N LYS A 33 -3.01 15.27 -14.89
CA LYS A 33 -2.32 16.40 -14.28
C LYS A 33 -1.04 15.96 -13.61
N GLU A 34 -0.04 16.84 -13.60
CA GLU A 34 1.22 16.68 -12.88
C GLU A 34 1.31 17.71 -11.76
N TYR A 35 1.96 17.34 -10.66
CA TYR A 35 2.20 18.18 -9.51
C TYR A 35 3.68 18.17 -9.12
N PRO A 36 4.19 19.27 -8.52
CA PRO A 36 5.55 19.29 -8.00
C PRO A 36 5.77 18.20 -6.96
N HIS A 37 6.96 17.64 -6.93
CA HIS A 37 7.38 16.65 -5.94
C HIS A 37 8.83 16.90 -5.49
N ASP A 38 9.16 16.60 -4.24
CA ASP A 38 10.53 16.67 -3.72
C ASP A 38 11.39 15.59 -4.37
N SER A 39 12.31 15.99 -5.25
CA SER A 39 13.22 15.06 -5.96
C SER A 39 14.17 14.31 -5.02
N GLY A 40 14.35 14.75 -3.77
CA GLY A 40 15.12 14.05 -2.75
C GLY A 40 14.30 13.03 -1.97
N ALA A 41 12.99 12.94 -2.17
CA ALA A 41 12.13 11.97 -1.52
C ALA A 41 12.27 10.59 -2.19
N TYR A 42 12.72 9.59 -1.45
CA TYR A 42 12.71 8.20 -1.88
C TYR A 42 11.38 7.56 -1.48
N THR A 43 10.33 7.82 -2.27
CA THR A 43 8.94 7.44 -1.98
C THR A 43 8.77 5.94 -1.87
N GLN A 44 8.22 5.46 -0.75
CA GLN A 44 7.90 4.07 -0.50
C GLN A 44 6.41 3.83 -0.26
N GLY A 45 5.71 4.85 0.21
CA GLY A 45 4.26 4.85 0.31
C GLY A 45 3.69 6.20 -0.09
N LEU A 46 2.61 6.20 -0.84
CA LEU A 46 1.93 7.41 -1.30
C LEU A 46 0.43 7.16 -1.36
N PHE A 47 -0.35 7.94 -0.64
CA PHE A 47 -1.80 7.80 -0.63
C PHE A 47 -2.53 9.11 -0.34
N PHE A 48 -3.77 9.17 -0.80
CA PHE A 48 -4.72 10.23 -0.47
C PHE A 48 -5.71 9.73 0.56
N GLN A 49 -5.98 10.55 1.57
CA GLN A 49 -7.11 10.36 2.48
C GLN A 49 -7.67 11.72 2.87
N ASP A 50 -9.00 11.87 2.80
CA ASP A 50 -9.74 13.08 3.17
C ASP A 50 -9.19 14.37 2.52
N GLY A 51 -8.76 14.26 1.24
CA GLY A 51 -8.22 15.37 0.47
C GLY A 51 -6.77 15.74 0.77
N GLN A 52 -6.10 15.03 1.70
CA GLN A 52 -4.72 15.21 2.05
C GLN A 52 -3.83 14.15 1.40
N LEU A 53 -2.70 14.56 0.80
CA LEU A 53 -1.68 13.66 0.28
C LEU A 53 -0.68 13.32 1.39
N TYR A 54 -0.43 12.03 1.57
CA TYR A 54 0.54 11.48 2.51
C TYR A 54 1.63 10.72 1.79
N GLU A 55 2.85 10.81 2.31
CA GLU A 55 4.03 10.15 1.76
C GLU A 55 4.89 9.56 2.86
N SER A 56 5.30 8.31 2.71
CA SER A 56 6.41 7.73 3.46
C SER A 56 7.63 7.58 2.55
N THR A 57 8.81 7.97 3.07
CA THR A 57 10.06 7.92 2.33
C THR A 57 11.06 7.03 3.02
N GLY A 58 11.75 6.20 2.24
CA GLY A 58 12.85 5.35 2.67
C GLY A 58 14.20 6.08 2.73
N GLN A 59 15.23 5.33 2.91
CA GLN A 59 16.66 5.66 3.06
C GLN A 59 17.13 5.71 4.51
N TYR A 60 18.14 4.92 4.81
CA TYR A 60 18.81 4.96 6.11
C TYR A 60 19.37 6.36 6.38
N GLY A 61 18.99 6.93 7.50
CA GLY A 61 19.44 8.26 7.90
C GLY A 61 18.56 9.41 7.45
N SER A 62 17.56 9.19 6.57
CA SER A 62 16.67 10.24 6.06
C SER A 62 15.21 9.81 5.88
N SER A 63 14.84 8.62 6.33
CA SER A 63 13.45 8.14 6.29
C SER A 63 12.50 9.07 7.02
N SER A 64 11.35 9.31 6.43
CA SER A 64 10.33 10.20 7.00
C SER A 64 8.90 9.80 6.61
N PHE A 65 7.92 10.29 7.35
CA PHE A 65 6.52 10.35 6.94
C PHE A 65 6.09 11.80 6.85
N ARG A 66 5.29 12.15 5.85
CA ARG A 66 4.97 13.53 5.50
C ARG A 66 3.50 13.70 5.14
N LYS A 67 2.92 14.83 5.55
CA LYS A 67 1.72 15.41 4.91
C LYS A 67 2.20 16.38 3.84
N ILE A 68 1.75 16.23 2.62
CA ILE A 68 2.25 16.98 1.45
C ILE A 68 1.23 18.03 0.99
N ASP A 69 1.69 19.26 0.80
CA ASP A 69 0.97 20.26 0.03
C ASP A 69 1.04 19.88 -1.46
N LEU A 70 -0.09 19.47 -2.01
CA LEU A 70 -0.16 19.01 -3.40
C LEU A 70 0.23 20.10 -4.40
N ALA A 71 -0.05 21.36 -4.12
CA ALA A 71 0.23 22.46 -5.06
C ALA A 71 1.73 22.78 -5.16
N THR A 72 2.47 22.60 -4.07
CA THR A 72 3.89 22.96 -3.99
C THR A 72 4.83 21.75 -3.89
N GLY A 73 4.32 20.56 -3.60
CA GLY A 73 5.10 19.35 -3.34
C GLY A 73 5.89 19.38 -2.02
N LYS A 74 5.65 20.39 -1.17
CA LYS A 74 6.37 20.57 0.10
C LYS A 74 5.66 19.84 1.24
N ALA A 75 6.43 19.36 2.21
CA ALA A 75 5.89 18.83 3.44
C ALA A 75 5.25 19.94 4.29
N LEU A 76 3.98 19.79 4.65
CA LEU A 76 3.25 20.60 5.62
C LEU A 76 3.63 20.20 7.05
N GLU A 77 3.67 18.89 7.27
CA GLU A 77 4.07 18.24 8.52
C GLU A 77 4.99 17.07 8.21
N LYS A 78 5.92 16.76 9.11
CA LYS A 78 6.92 15.71 8.92
C LYS A 78 7.26 15.02 10.23
N VAL A 79 7.38 13.69 10.16
CA VAL A 79 7.99 12.85 11.18
C VAL A 79 9.28 12.27 10.62
N ASP A 80 10.41 12.53 11.27
CA ASP A 80 11.69 11.90 10.93
C ASP A 80 11.92 10.66 11.78
N PHE A 81 12.48 9.61 11.17
CA PHE A 81 12.77 8.36 11.85
C PHE A 81 14.23 8.26 12.26
N ASN A 82 14.50 7.46 13.29
CA ASN A 82 15.87 7.17 13.68
C ASN A 82 16.64 6.60 12.48
N ARG A 83 17.91 7.01 12.33
CA ARG A 83 18.80 6.68 11.19
C ARG A 83 18.94 5.21 10.87
N LYS A 84 18.64 4.33 11.83
CA LYS A 84 18.68 2.86 11.67
C LYS A 84 17.47 2.28 10.95
N TYR A 85 16.41 3.07 10.73
CA TYR A 85 15.20 2.59 10.07
C TYR A 85 15.17 3.01 8.61
N PHE A 86 14.81 2.08 7.76
CA PHE A 86 14.36 2.33 6.40
C PHE A 86 12.84 2.17 6.40
N VAL A 87 12.11 3.28 6.24
CA VAL A 87 10.65 3.30 6.22
C VAL A 87 10.14 2.87 4.87
N GLU A 88 9.06 2.12 4.89
CA GLU A 88 8.39 1.53 3.73
C GLU A 88 6.92 1.99 3.64
N GLY A 89 6.01 1.08 3.27
CA GLY A 89 4.60 1.38 3.11
C GLY A 89 3.95 1.95 4.37
N SER A 90 2.97 2.81 4.16
CA SER A 90 2.18 3.42 5.21
C SER A 90 0.72 3.54 4.80
N VAL A 91 -0.19 3.57 5.78
CA VAL A 91 -1.63 3.75 5.58
C VAL A 91 -2.29 4.24 6.87
N ILE A 92 -3.39 4.97 6.73
CA ILE A 92 -4.27 5.34 7.83
C ILE A 92 -5.47 4.37 7.84
N LEU A 93 -5.76 3.79 9.01
CA LEU A 93 -6.95 3.00 9.28
C LEU A 93 -7.60 3.50 10.57
N GLY A 94 -8.81 4.03 10.46
CA GLY A 94 -9.45 4.76 11.54
C GLY A 94 -8.69 6.04 11.89
N ASP A 95 -8.33 6.20 13.16
CA ASP A 95 -7.54 7.32 13.70
C ASP A 95 -6.05 6.98 13.89
N GLU A 96 -5.60 5.86 13.34
CA GLU A 96 -4.23 5.39 13.46
C GLU A 96 -3.50 5.36 12.11
N LEU A 97 -2.29 5.89 12.11
CA LEU A 97 -1.34 5.80 11.01
C LEU A 97 -0.37 4.65 11.28
N PHE A 98 -0.34 3.68 10.38
CA PHE A 98 0.55 2.53 10.40
C PHE A 98 1.69 2.74 9.41
N ILE A 99 2.92 2.50 9.84
CA ILE A 99 4.13 2.68 9.03
C ILE A 99 5.03 1.46 9.20
N LEU A 100 5.39 0.80 8.10
CA LEU A 100 6.29 -0.33 8.10
C LEU A 100 7.74 0.10 7.96
N THR A 101 8.66 -0.75 8.42
CA THR A 101 10.08 -0.65 8.12
C THR A 101 10.56 -1.91 7.41
N TRP A 102 11.55 -1.78 6.54
CA TRP A 102 12.13 -2.88 5.79
C TRP A 102 12.76 -3.94 6.71
N GLU A 103 14.08 -4.10 6.70
CA GLU A 103 14.81 -5.15 7.42
C GLU A 103 14.71 -5.06 8.95
N SER A 104 14.41 -3.87 9.47
CA SER A 104 14.23 -3.68 10.91
C SER A 104 13.00 -4.39 11.47
N ARG A 105 12.03 -4.75 10.62
CA ARG A 105 10.82 -5.52 10.97
C ARG A 105 10.05 -4.91 12.12
N VAL A 106 9.98 -3.58 12.15
CA VAL A 106 9.21 -2.80 13.11
C VAL A 106 8.09 -2.09 12.37
N ALA A 107 6.89 -2.19 12.90
CA ALA A 107 5.77 -1.36 12.50
C ALA A 107 5.52 -0.29 13.56
N PHE A 108 5.42 0.96 13.15
CA PHE A 108 5.11 2.09 14.00
C PHE A 108 3.64 2.46 13.90
N ILE A 109 3.06 2.89 15.00
CA ILE A 109 1.70 3.42 15.08
C ILE A 109 1.78 4.85 15.61
N TYR A 110 1.18 5.75 14.86
CA TYR A 110 1.02 7.16 15.20
C TYR A 110 -0.46 7.53 15.24
N ASP A 111 -0.79 8.58 15.93
CA ASP A 111 -2.08 9.24 15.79
C ASP A 111 -2.14 9.92 14.42
N ALA A 112 -3.18 9.63 13.62
CA ALA A 112 -3.25 10.09 12.24
C ALA A 112 -3.47 11.62 12.13
N ALA A 113 -4.13 12.24 13.10
CA ALA A 113 -4.41 13.66 13.08
C ALA A 113 -3.20 14.49 13.51
N THR A 114 -2.54 14.08 14.59
CA THR A 114 -1.46 14.86 15.23
C THR A 114 -0.06 14.39 14.88
N LEU A 115 0.09 13.24 14.21
CA LEU A 115 1.35 12.55 13.96
C LEU A 115 2.16 12.26 15.24
N SER A 116 1.48 12.16 16.39
CA SER A 116 2.11 11.80 17.65
C SER A 116 2.34 10.29 17.73
N TYR A 117 3.55 9.89 18.15
CA TYR A 117 3.87 8.47 18.34
C TYR A 117 2.97 7.84 19.40
N LYS A 118 2.37 6.70 19.09
CA LYS A 118 1.54 5.91 20.01
C LYS A 118 2.26 4.64 20.49
N SER A 119 2.71 3.82 19.54
CA SER A 119 3.34 2.52 19.85
C SER A 119 4.11 1.96 18.67
N SER A 120 4.78 0.85 18.88
CA SER A 120 5.39 0.03 17.83
C SER A 120 5.33 -1.45 18.21
N TYR A 121 5.39 -2.30 17.20
CA TYR A 121 5.42 -3.75 17.41
C TYR A 121 6.37 -4.41 16.39
N SER A 122 6.84 -5.61 16.74
CA SER A 122 7.63 -6.42 15.81
C SER A 122 6.74 -6.98 14.72
N TYR A 123 7.14 -6.78 13.48
CA TYR A 123 6.52 -7.36 12.31
C TYR A 123 7.31 -8.60 11.87
N PRO A 124 6.69 -9.75 11.62
CA PRO A 124 7.42 -11.03 11.51
C PRO A 124 8.22 -11.20 10.22
N ARG A 125 8.13 -10.26 9.30
CA ARG A 125 8.81 -10.27 8.00
C ARG A 125 9.32 -8.87 7.65
N GLU A 126 10.02 -8.72 6.53
CA GLU A 126 10.32 -7.42 5.96
C GLU A 126 9.01 -6.70 5.60
N GLY A 127 8.95 -5.40 5.88
CA GLY A 127 7.81 -4.58 5.49
C GLY A 127 8.07 -3.96 4.12
N TRP A 128 7.06 -4.02 3.25
CA TRP A 128 7.07 -3.41 1.92
C TRP A 128 5.82 -2.53 1.76
N GLY A 129 4.94 -2.86 0.81
CA GLY A 129 3.69 -2.13 0.62
C GLY A 129 2.71 -2.32 1.77
N LEU A 130 1.91 -1.29 2.06
CA LEU A 130 0.84 -1.32 3.04
C LEU A 130 -0.38 -0.59 2.52
N THR A 131 -1.54 -1.20 2.63
CA THR A 131 -2.83 -0.59 2.31
C THR A 131 -3.93 -1.14 3.22
N THR A 132 -5.16 -0.73 3.01
CA THR A 132 -6.32 -1.19 3.78
C THR A 132 -7.56 -1.33 2.91
N ASP A 133 -8.46 -2.21 3.29
CA ASP A 133 -9.84 -2.29 2.77
C ASP A 133 -10.85 -1.52 3.63
N GLY A 134 -10.38 -0.73 4.60
CA GLY A 134 -11.17 0.01 5.58
C GLY A 134 -11.50 -0.79 6.85
N LYS A 135 -11.10 -2.06 6.94
CA LYS A 135 -11.30 -2.95 8.10
C LYS A 135 -10.03 -3.63 8.56
N GLN A 136 -9.16 -3.96 7.63
CA GLN A 136 -7.92 -4.70 7.87
C GLN A 136 -6.75 -4.02 7.17
N LEU A 137 -5.54 -4.23 7.70
CA LEU A 137 -4.30 -3.88 7.05
C LEU A 137 -3.91 -4.99 6.07
N ILE A 138 -3.53 -4.61 4.86
CA ILE A 138 -3.07 -5.51 3.80
C ILE A 138 -1.62 -5.14 3.52
N ALA A 139 -0.71 -6.06 3.83
CA ALA A 139 0.73 -5.85 3.68
C ALA A 139 1.35 -6.87 2.72
N SER A 140 2.33 -6.44 1.94
CA SER A 140 3.14 -7.29 1.05
C SER A 140 4.55 -7.53 1.62
#